data_6d92186a5bd62f51b1b50a4409f46d02
#
_entry.id   6d92186a5bd62f51b1b50a4409f46d02
#
_cell.length_a   1.000
_cell.length_b   1.000
_cell.length_c   1.000
_cell.angle_alpha   90.00
_cell.angle_beta   90.00
_cell.angle_gamma   90.00
#
_symmetry.space_group_name_H-M   'P 1'
#
loop_
_entity.id
_entity.type
_entity.pdbx_description
1 polymer ?
#
loop_
_entity_poly.entity_id
_entity_poly.type
_entity_poly.pdbx_seq_one_letter_code
_entity_poly.pdbx_strand_id
1 'polypeptide(L)'
;MSETSEAGLFQRRAIMARFFVEIKAPNQGGTTGSSTLVPLRDGRFCVSERNLKSLSTGVLGEIMNQSKKRILTGDRPTGKLHLGHYVGSMKNRVALQDTYDCHFIIADLHTLTTKSEKEHVEQLDQNIYDVVLDYLAVGIDPDKSVIFLQSAIPETYELTLLLGNLVSVPRLSRLPSIKDMARAANIDDEAVPFGLVGYPVLQAADILLPRAHLVPVGKDNEAHVEITREIARRFNRTYGAEVFPEPQVMIGEVPTLVGTDGQAKMSKSLGNAIMLSDDAKTVEQKVRGMYTDPNRVRADIPGRVEGNPVFIYHDAFNPDVAEVTDLKERYLLGTVGDVEVKRKLARAINDFLEPVRERRASYASQPGLVEEILVEGTRRMQREAERTMAAVYDAMGLSGPRLRSVLRGGSERFQLTNKA
;
A
#
# COMPACT_ATOMS: atom_id res chain seq x y z
N MET A 1 32.66 -15.19 20.81
CA MET A 1 31.41 -15.14 20.01
C MET A 1 30.33 -15.87 20.80
N SER A 2 29.61 -15.23 21.74
CA SER A 2 28.40 -15.77 22.41
C SER A 2 27.78 -14.86 23.49
N GLU A 3 28.07 -13.54 23.53
CA GLU A 3 27.48 -12.67 24.56
C GLU A 3 26.43 -11.66 24.08
N THR A 4 26.17 -11.59 22.78
CA THR A 4 25.19 -10.61 22.21
C THR A 4 23.75 -11.15 22.09
N SER A 5 23.53 -12.45 22.36
CA SER A 5 22.21 -13.10 22.24
C SER A 5 21.34 -12.97 23.50
N GLU A 6 21.92 -12.92 24.68
CA GLU A 6 21.15 -12.91 25.94
C GLU A 6 20.65 -11.52 26.35
N ALA A 7 21.35 -10.46 26.05
CA ALA A 7 20.92 -9.11 26.36
C ALA A 7 19.66 -8.70 25.56
N GLY A 8 19.55 -9.14 24.31
CA GLY A 8 18.37 -8.92 23.48
C GLY A 8 17.13 -9.67 23.98
N LEU A 9 17.30 -10.86 24.57
CA LEU A 9 16.22 -11.63 25.16
C LEU A 9 15.73 -11.03 26.50
N PHE A 10 16.64 -10.46 27.29
CA PHE A 10 16.30 -9.86 28.59
C PHE A 10 15.52 -8.53 28.41
N GLN A 11 15.87 -7.72 27.43
CA GLN A 11 15.16 -6.48 27.15
C GLN A 11 13.76 -6.75 26.58
N ARG A 12 13.55 -7.81 25.79
CA ARG A 12 12.23 -8.28 25.33
C ARG A 12 11.38 -8.83 26.47
N ARG A 13 11.97 -9.46 27.49
CA ARG A 13 11.27 -9.96 28.70
C ARG A 13 10.73 -8.83 29.60
N ALA A 14 11.47 -7.73 29.73
CA ALA A 14 11.05 -6.57 30.54
C ALA A 14 9.89 -5.77 29.92
N ILE A 15 9.76 -5.77 28.59
CA ILE A 15 8.67 -5.10 27.87
C ILE A 15 7.38 -5.96 27.92
N MET A 16 7.48 -7.27 27.93
CA MET A 16 6.33 -8.20 27.96
C MET A 16 5.58 -8.22 29.30
N ALA A 17 6.20 -7.82 30.41
CA ALA A 17 5.58 -7.82 31.74
C ALA A 17 4.56 -6.71 31.99
N ARG A 18 4.31 -5.82 31.02
CA ARG A 18 3.41 -4.64 31.16
C ARG A 18 2.24 -4.55 30.18
N PHE A 19 2.03 -5.53 29.30
CA PHE A 19 0.92 -5.46 28.35
C PHE A 19 -0.25 -6.36 28.79
N PHE A 20 -1.28 -5.72 29.35
CA PHE A 20 -2.61 -6.32 29.45
C PHE A 20 -3.36 -6.06 28.14
N VAL A 21 -3.70 -7.12 27.41
CA VAL A 21 -4.53 -7.03 26.20
C VAL A 21 -5.99 -7.11 26.64
N GLU A 22 -6.74 -6.04 26.48
CA GLU A 22 -8.17 -5.98 26.74
C GLU A 22 -8.93 -6.51 25.52
N ILE A 23 -9.36 -7.77 25.59
CA ILE A 23 -10.21 -8.37 24.54
C ILE A 23 -11.63 -8.50 25.14
N LYS A 24 -12.58 -7.72 24.64
CA LYS A 24 -14.01 -7.92 24.91
C LYS A 24 -14.50 -9.20 24.26
N ALA A 25 -14.86 -10.18 25.04
CA ALA A 25 -15.51 -11.39 24.53
C ALA A 25 -16.99 -11.14 24.23
N PRO A 26 -17.55 -11.68 23.14
CA PRO A 26 -18.99 -11.74 22.97
C PRO A 26 -19.61 -12.66 24.01
N ASN A 27 -20.70 -12.23 24.62
CA ASN A 27 -21.47 -12.92 25.65
C ASN A 27 -22.08 -14.21 25.06
N GLN A 28 -21.45 -15.39 25.24
CA GLN A 28 -22.12 -16.67 25.06
C GLN A 28 -21.51 -17.72 25.99
N GLY A 29 -22.35 -18.35 26.83
CA GLY A 29 -21.99 -19.46 27.67
C GLY A 29 -21.87 -20.78 26.88
N GLY A 30 -20.93 -21.64 27.28
CA GLY A 30 -20.83 -23.02 26.76
C GLY A 30 -19.44 -23.62 26.87
N THR A 31 -19.21 -24.38 27.89
CA THR A 31 -18.42 -25.64 28.08
C THR A 31 -17.11 -25.91 27.33
N THR A 32 -16.05 -26.01 28.11
CA THR A 32 -14.93 -26.99 28.14
C THR A 32 -14.37 -27.53 26.82
N GLY A 33 -13.32 -26.93 26.37
CA GLY A 33 -12.26 -27.45 25.53
C GLY A 33 -10.95 -26.80 25.98
N SER A 34 -9.85 -27.52 26.02
CA SER A 34 -8.53 -27.05 26.48
C SER A 34 -8.14 -25.71 25.85
N SER A 35 -8.58 -24.60 26.43
CA SER A 35 -8.23 -23.28 25.98
C SER A 35 -6.98 -22.79 26.69
N THR A 36 -6.00 -22.41 25.89
CA THR A 36 -4.74 -21.76 26.29
C THR A 36 -4.95 -20.39 26.95
N LEU A 37 -6.19 -19.89 26.99
CA LEU A 37 -6.60 -18.60 27.50
C LEU A 37 -7.45 -18.75 28.75
N VAL A 38 -7.06 -18.10 29.85
CA VAL A 38 -7.82 -18.07 31.10
C VAL A 38 -8.55 -16.73 31.20
N PRO A 39 -9.90 -16.73 31.25
CA PRO A 39 -10.66 -15.49 31.40
C PRO A 39 -10.51 -14.91 32.80
N LEU A 40 -10.27 -13.61 32.90
CA LEU A 40 -10.27 -12.85 34.15
C LEU A 40 -11.69 -12.28 34.42
N ARG A 41 -11.99 -11.97 35.70
CA ARG A 41 -13.31 -11.47 36.14
C ARG A 41 -13.74 -10.14 35.48
N ASP A 42 -12.81 -9.41 34.88
CA ASP A 42 -13.02 -8.11 34.22
C ASP A 42 -13.08 -8.21 32.68
N GLY A 43 -13.25 -9.41 32.13
CA GLY A 43 -13.36 -9.63 30.68
C GLY A 43 -12.01 -9.66 29.93
N ARG A 44 -10.89 -9.62 30.65
CA ARG A 44 -9.54 -9.79 30.09
C ARG A 44 -9.13 -11.24 30.09
N PHE A 45 -8.20 -11.60 29.22
CA PHE A 45 -7.63 -12.95 29.16
C PHE A 45 -6.17 -12.90 29.61
N CYS A 46 -5.75 -13.89 30.39
CA CYS A 46 -4.36 -14.09 30.78
C CYS A 46 -3.80 -15.32 30.05
N VAL A 47 -2.66 -15.14 29.40
CA VAL A 47 -1.89 -16.23 28.80
C VAL A 47 -0.75 -16.56 29.76
N SER A 48 -0.66 -17.81 30.22
CA SER A 48 0.43 -18.21 31.13
C SER A 48 1.78 -18.23 30.40
N GLU A 49 2.86 -17.91 31.12
CA GLU A 49 4.23 -17.94 30.56
C GLU A 49 4.63 -19.30 29.94
N ARG A 50 4.06 -20.40 30.41
CA ARG A 50 4.29 -21.75 29.82
C ARG A 50 3.67 -21.87 28.43
N ASN A 51 2.54 -21.23 28.21
CA ASN A 51 1.80 -21.30 26.94
C ASN A 51 2.35 -20.30 25.91
N LEU A 52 2.95 -19.17 26.36
CA LEU A 52 3.67 -18.25 25.48
C LEU A 52 4.88 -18.89 24.77
N LYS A 53 5.53 -19.87 25.43
CA LYS A 53 6.67 -20.59 24.83
C LYS A 53 6.27 -21.61 23.77
N SER A 54 5.00 -22.01 23.70
CA SER A 54 4.47 -22.98 22.74
C SER A 54 3.77 -22.35 21.54
N LEU A 55 3.52 -21.03 21.57
CA LEU A 55 2.97 -20.31 20.43
C LEU A 55 4.08 -20.04 19.41
N SER A 56 3.82 -20.39 18.16
CA SER A 56 4.73 -20.04 17.07
C SER A 56 4.86 -18.52 16.97
N THR A 57 6.00 -18.03 16.51
CA THR A 57 6.29 -16.60 16.32
C THR A 57 5.20 -15.90 15.49
N GLY A 58 4.56 -16.63 14.57
CA GLY A 58 3.44 -16.14 13.75
C GLY A 58 2.18 -15.84 14.57
N VAL A 59 1.78 -16.73 15.49
CA VAL A 59 0.58 -16.52 16.33
C VAL A 59 0.76 -15.37 17.31
N LEU A 60 1.96 -15.21 17.89
CA LEU A 60 2.28 -14.05 18.74
C LEU A 60 2.25 -12.74 17.93
N GLY A 61 2.74 -12.77 16.71
CA GLY A 61 2.66 -11.63 15.78
C GLY A 61 1.21 -11.24 15.44
N GLU A 62 0.35 -12.22 15.20
CA GLU A 62 -1.08 -11.95 14.94
C GLU A 62 -1.81 -11.36 16.17
N ILE A 63 -1.55 -11.87 17.38
CA ILE A 63 -2.16 -11.36 18.62
C ILE A 63 -1.71 -9.91 18.91
N MET A 64 -0.43 -9.61 18.70
CA MET A 64 0.10 -8.24 18.89
C MET A 64 -0.40 -7.26 17.83
N ASN A 65 -0.71 -7.74 16.63
CA ASN A 65 -1.19 -6.90 15.53
C ASN A 65 -2.68 -6.58 15.62
N GLN A 66 -3.49 -7.39 16.32
CA GLN A 66 -4.93 -7.14 16.53
C GLN A 66 -5.24 -5.84 17.33
N SER A 67 -4.24 -5.27 18.03
CA SER A 67 -4.41 -4.00 18.77
C SER A 67 -4.10 -2.76 17.93
N LYS A 68 -3.42 -2.91 16.79
CA LYS A 68 -3.06 -1.80 15.91
C LYS A 68 -4.20 -1.44 14.97
N LYS A 69 -4.39 -0.14 14.70
CA LYS A 69 -5.30 0.28 13.62
C LYS A 69 -4.75 -0.20 12.29
N ARG A 70 -5.63 -0.76 11.46
CA ARG A 70 -5.27 -1.26 10.13
C ARG A 70 -5.26 -0.15 9.09
N ILE A 71 -4.23 -0.17 8.27
CA ILE A 71 -4.05 0.72 7.12
C ILE A 71 -4.14 -0.12 5.84
N LEU A 72 -4.86 0.39 4.84
CA LEU A 72 -4.76 -0.08 3.46
C LEU A 72 -4.24 1.02 2.56
N THR A 73 -3.24 0.70 1.77
CA THR A 73 -2.76 1.51 0.64
C THR A 73 -2.06 0.61 -0.36
N GLY A 74 -1.80 1.09 -1.57
CA GLY A 74 -1.13 0.29 -2.59
C GLY A 74 -0.97 1.04 -3.90
N ASP A 75 -0.47 0.35 -4.91
CA ASP A 75 -0.24 0.90 -6.23
C ASP A 75 -0.75 -0.04 -7.32
N ARG A 76 -1.14 0.56 -8.45
CA ARG A 76 -1.37 -0.18 -9.68
C ARG A 76 -0.02 -0.61 -10.26
N PRO A 77 0.17 -1.88 -10.62
CA PRO A 77 1.43 -2.36 -11.20
C PRO A 77 1.58 -1.90 -12.66
N THR A 78 2.01 -0.66 -12.82
CA THR A 78 2.26 -0.03 -14.13
C THR A 78 3.75 0.04 -14.48
N GLY A 79 4.57 -0.81 -13.86
CA GLY A 79 6.03 -0.91 -14.00
C GLY A 79 6.77 -0.27 -12.84
N LYS A 80 8.10 -0.23 -12.93
CA LYS A 80 9.02 0.24 -11.89
C LYS A 80 8.62 1.57 -11.26
N LEU A 81 8.95 1.75 -9.99
CA LEU A 81 8.67 2.98 -9.25
C LEU A 81 9.78 4.03 -9.49
N HIS A 82 9.44 5.29 -9.33
CA HIS A 82 10.37 6.43 -9.48
C HIS A 82 10.44 7.29 -8.22
N LEU A 83 11.37 8.23 -8.15
CA LEU A 83 11.58 9.12 -7.01
C LEU A 83 10.30 9.85 -6.57
N GLY A 84 9.42 10.18 -7.49
CA GLY A 84 8.12 10.80 -7.17
C GLY A 84 7.20 9.87 -6.37
N HIS A 85 7.21 8.54 -6.61
CA HIS A 85 6.51 7.58 -5.76
C HIS A 85 7.13 7.49 -4.37
N TYR A 86 8.47 7.53 -4.29
CA TYR A 86 9.16 7.51 -3.01
C TYR A 86 8.77 8.70 -2.13
N VAL A 87 8.94 9.91 -2.64
CA VAL A 87 8.62 11.15 -1.90
C VAL A 87 7.13 11.24 -1.60
N GLY A 88 6.30 10.89 -2.59
CA GLY A 88 4.85 11.03 -2.50
C GLY A 88 4.16 9.99 -1.61
N SER A 89 4.76 8.81 -1.40
CA SER A 89 4.05 7.72 -0.74
C SER A 89 4.96 6.75 0.03
N MET A 90 6.01 6.20 -0.61
CA MET A 90 6.78 5.09 -0.04
C MET A 90 7.46 5.45 1.27
N LYS A 91 8.06 6.66 1.38
CA LYS A 91 8.68 7.15 2.60
C LYS A 91 7.74 7.06 3.81
N ASN A 92 6.49 7.47 3.61
CA ASN A 92 5.47 7.40 4.67
C ASN A 92 5.06 5.94 4.96
N ARG A 93 4.90 5.11 3.93
CA ARG A 93 4.55 3.69 4.11
C ARG A 93 5.59 2.95 4.94
N VAL A 94 6.88 3.19 4.68
CA VAL A 94 7.99 2.62 5.48
C VAL A 94 7.89 3.06 6.94
N ALA A 95 7.60 4.33 7.21
CA ALA A 95 7.47 4.84 8.58
C ALA A 95 6.24 4.29 9.33
N LEU A 96 5.14 3.98 8.63
CA LEU A 96 3.90 3.53 9.23
C LEU A 96 3.94 2.08 9.74
N GLN A 97 4.83 1.23 9.23
CA GLN A 97 4.90 -0.20 9.54
C GLN A 97 5.10 -0.52 11.03
N ASP A 98 5.82 0.33 11.76
CA ASP A 98 6.09 0.10 13.17
C ASP A 98 4.88 0.43 14.05
N THR A 99 4.01 1.33 13.59
CA THR A 99 2.88 1.86 14.37
C THR A 99 1.55 1.18 14.04
N TYR A 100 1.35 0.77 12.77
CA TYR A 100 0.08 0.29 12.25
C TYR A 100 0.17 -1.15 11.74
N ASP A 101 -1.00 -1.81 11.62
CA ASP A 101 -1.17 -3.05 10.85
C ASP A 101 -1.29 -2.70 9.37
N CYS A 102 -0.17 -2.75 8.65
CA CYS A 102 -0.09 -2.26 7.28
C CYS A 102 -0.40 -3.34 6.25
N HIS A 103 -1.36 -3.05 5.39
CA HIS A 103 -1.74 -3.87 4.24
C HIS A 103 -1.43 -3.10 2.95
N PHE A 104 -0.56 -3.65 2.11
CA PHE A 104 -0.13 -3.05 0.83
C PHE A 104 -0.68 -3.88 -0.32
N ILE A 105 -1.68 -3.33 -1.01
CA ILE A 105 -2.31 -3.98 -2.15
C ILE A 105 -1.54 -3.72 -3.44
N ILE A 106 -1.26 -4.76 -4.20
CA ILE A 106 -0.87 -4.66 -5.61
C ILE A 106 -2.15 -4.71 -6.42
N ALA A 107 -2.60 -3.53 -6.87
CA ALA A 107 -3.94 -3.30 -7.41
C ALA A 107 -3.98 -3.57 -8.93
N ASP A 108 -3.80 -4.81 -9.31
CA ASP A 108 -3.73 -5.25 -10.72
C ASP A 108 -5.08 -5.13 -11.43
N LEU A 109 -6.21 -5.42 -10.77
CA LEU A 109 -7.54 -5.21 -11.35
C LEU A 109 -7.82 -3.74 -11.67
N HIS A 110 -7.35 -2.82 -10.82
CA HIS A 110 -7.46 -1.39 -11.11
C HIS A 110 -6.67 -0.96 -12.34
N THR A 111 -5.61 -1.70 -12.71
CA THR A 111 -4.87 -1.44 -13.95
C THR A 111 -5.76 -1.68 -15.17
N LEU A 112 -6.58 -2.73 -15.13
CA LEU A 112 -7.45 -3.11 -16.24
C LEU A 112 -8.57 -2.10 -16.53
N THR A 113 -8.91 -1.23 -15.58
CA THR A 113 -9.97 -0.20 -15.80
C THR A 113 -9.62 0.82 -16.88
N THR A 114 -8.33 0.99 -17.18
CA THR A 114 -7.82 1.94 -18.20
C THR A 114 -6.80 1.32 -19.15
N LYS A 115 -6.39 0.06 -18.93
CA LYS A 115 -5.37 -0.66 -19.71
C LYS A 115 -5.75 -2.13 -19.79
N SER A 116 -6.81 -2.41 -20.55
CA SER A 116 -7.37 -3.77 -20.72
C SER A 116 -6.86 -4.48 -21.98
N GLU A 117 -6.05 -3.82 -22.79
CA GLU A 117 -5.50 -4.37 -24.02
C GLU A 117 -4.50 -5.50 -23.72
N LYS A 118 -4.45 -6.47 -24.60
CA LYS A 118 -3.65 -7.69 -24.46
C LYS A 118 -2.19 -7.41 -24.13
N GLU A 119 -1.59 -6.44 -24.81
CA GLU A 119 -0.18 -6.05 -24.65
C GLU A 119 0.13 -5.56 -23.22
N HIS A 120 -0.83 -4.87 -22.58
CA HIS A 120 -0.69 -4.42 -21.20
C HIS A 120 -0.88 -5.57 -20.19
N VAL A 121 -1.80 -6.50 -20.50
CA VAL A 121 -2.04 -7.67 -19.65
C VAL A 121 -0.84 -8.62 -19.66
N GLU A 122 -0.20 -8.82 -20.82
CA GLU A 122 1.02 -9.64 -20.96
C GLU A 122 2.21 -9.09 -20.14
N GLN A 123 2.25 -7.78 -19.90
CA GLN A 123 3.30 -7.14 -19.09
C GLN A 123 2.98 -7.11 -17.58
N LEU A 124 1.75 -7.50 -17.21
CA LEU A 124 1.26 -7.29 -15.86
C LEU A 124 2.07 -8.08 -14.82
N ASP A 125 2.40 -9.33 -15.12
CA ASP A 125 3.19 -10.20 -14.24
C ASP A 125 4.56 -9.60 -13.91
N GLN A 126 5.30 -9.17 -14.93
CA GLN A 126 6.59 -8.49 -14.74
C GLN A 126 6.43 -7.17 -13.96
N ASN A 127 5.36 -6.41 -14.21
CA ASN A 127 5.10 -5.16 -13.51
C ASN A 127 4.76 -5.40 -12.02
N ILE A 128 4.04 -6.48 -11.70
CA ILE A 128 3.77 -6.91 -10.32
C ILE A 128 5.09 -7.22 -9.61
N TYR A 129 5.92 -8.07 -10.23
CA TYR A 129 7.24 -8.41 -9.70
C TYR A 129 8.09 -7.16 -9.43
N ASP A 130 8.21 -6.25 -10.40
CA ASP A 130 9.00 -5.03 -10.27
C ASP A 130 8.50 -4.10 -9.13
N VAL A 131 7.18 -3.97 -8.97
CA VAL A 131 6.60 -3.13 -7.89
C VAL A 131 6.87 -3.75 -6.52
N VAL A 132 6.70 -5.06 -6.36
CA VAL A 132 6.98 -5.74 -5.09
C VAL A 132 8.47 -5.63 -4.77
N LEU A 133 9.34 -5.86 -5.73
CA LEU A 133 10.78 -5.73 -5.57
C LEU A 133 11.20 -4.31 -5.19
N ASP A 134 10.57 -3.28 -5.77
CA ASP A 134 10.81 -1.89 -5.40
C ASP A 134 10.29 -1.56 -3.99
N TYR A 135 9.16 -2.16 -3.55
CA TYR A 135 8.67 -2.05 -2.16
C TYR A 135 9.69 -2.57 -1.16
N LEU A 136 10.21 -3.76 -1.39
CA LEU A 136 11.23 -4.37 -0.54
C LEU A 136 12.53 -3.54 -0.55
N ALA A 137 12.92 -3.04 -1.71
CA ALA A 137 14.13 -2.24 -1.88
C ALA A 137 14.07 -0.92 -1.09
N VAL A 138 12.92 -0.25 -1.02
CA VAL A 138 12.78 0.99 -0.24
C VAL A 138 12.60 0.75 1.26
N GLY A 139 12.42 -0.50 1.70
CA GLY A 139 12.34 -0.89 3.11
C GLY A 139 10.94 -1.25 3.62
N ILE A 140 10.01 -1.60 2.73
CA ILE A 140 8.81 -2.30 3.14
C ILE A 140 9.23 -3.70 3.63
N ASP A 141 8.89 -4.00 4.88
CA ASP A 141 9.26 -5.23 5.58
C ASP A 141 8.08 -6.22 5.52
N PRO A 142 8.22 -7.36 4.85
CA PRO A 142 7.15 -8.34 4.71
C PRO A 142 6.80 -9.05 6.02
N ASP A 143 7.69 -9.04 7.02
CA ASP A 143 7.41 -9.58 8.35
C ASP A 143 6.49 -8.64 9.16
N LYS A 144 6.55 -7.34 8.90
CA LYS A 144 5.74 -6.31 9.57
C LYS A 144 4.45 -5.98 8.82
N SER A 145 4.42 -6.20 7.51
CA SER A 145 3.35 -5.76 6.62
C SER A 145 2.81 -6.91 5.77
N VAL A 146 1.58 -6.76 5.30
CA VAL A 146 0.96 -7.70 4.36
C VAL A 146 1.05 -7.11 2.96
N ILE A 147 1.84 -7.72 2.07
CA ILE A 147 1.87 -7.36 0.65
C ILE A 147 1.06 -8.42 -0.10
N PHE A 148 -0.02 -8.03 -0.79
CA PHE A 148 -0.92 -8.99 -1.41
C PHE A 148 -1.38 -8.57 -2.81
N LEU A 149 -1.73 -9.57 -3.63
CA LEU A 149 -2.23 -9.39 -4.98
C LEU A 149 -3.75 -9.30 -4.98
N GLN A 150 -4.30 -8.22 -5.52
CA GLN A 150 -5.74 -7.95 -5.53
C GLN A 150 -6.53 -9.03 -6.26
N SER A 151 -6.13 -9.40 -7.47
CA SER A 151 -6.84 -10.40 -8.29
C SER A 151 -6.88 -11.81 -7.68
N ALA A 152 -5.95 -12.10 -6.78
CA ALA A 152 -5.88 -13.40 -6.09
C ALA A 152 -6.79 -13.47 -4.85
N ILE A 153 -7.61 -12.45 -4.59
CA ILE A 153 -8.62 -12.42 -3.51
C ILE A 153 -10.02 -12.50 -4.15
N PRO A 154 -10.62 -13.70 -4.28
CA PRO A 154 -11.95 -13.86 -4.89
C PRO A 154 -13.05 -13.03 -4.22
N GLU A 155 -12.94 -12.83 -2.91
CA GLU A 155 -13.89 -12.06 -2.11
C GLU A 155 -13.97 -10.59 -2.54
N THR A 156 -12.92 -10.05 -3.18
CA THR A 156 -12.93 -8.69 -3.75
C THR A 156 -14.00 -8.55 -4.82
N TYR A 157 -14.15 -9.56 -5.71
CA TYR A 157 -15.17 -9.56 -6.76
C TYR A 157 -16.58 -9.69 -6.15
N GLU A 158 -16.74 -10.60 -5.19
CA GLU A 158 -18.01 -10.83 -4.50
C GLU A 158 -18.47 -9.56 -3.76
N LEU A 159 -17.58 -8.97 -2.98
CA LEU A 159 -17.88 -7.76 -2.19
C LEU A 159 -18.18 -6.57 -3.11
N THR A 160 -17.41 -6.38 -4.18
CA THR A 160 -17.65 -5.32 -5.17
C THR A 160 -19.07 -5.40 -5.73
N LEU A 161 -19.54 -6.59 -6.10
CA LEU A 161 -20.89 -6.80 -6.61
C LEU A 161 -21.96 -6.44 -5.56
N LEU A 162 -21.76 -6.87 -4.30
CA LEU A 162 -22.71 -6.60 -3.22
C LEU A 162 -22.77 -5.10 -2.89
N LEU A 163 -21.61 -4.44 -2.78
CA LEU A 163 -21.51 -3.01 -2.49
C LEU A 163 -22.03 -2.14 -3.63
N GLY A 164 -21.92 -2.61 -4.89
CA GLY A 164 -22.45 -1.93 -6.06
C GLY A 164 -23.97 -1.67 -5.99
N ASN A 165 -24.73 -2.48 -5.23
CA ASN A 165 -26.15 -2.26 -4.99
C ASN A 165 -26.43 -1.11 -4.00
N LEU A 166 -25.41 -0.59 -3.32
CA LEU A 166 -25.55 0.45 -2.30
C LEU A 166 -25.18 1.85 -2.79
N VAL A 167 -24.75 2.00 -4.04
CA VAL A 167 -24.37 3.31 -4.61
C VAL A 167 -24.95 3.48 -6.00
N SER A 168 -25.41 4.67 -6.34
CA SER A 168 -26.02 4.93 -7.64
C SER A 168 -24.98 5.37 -8.69
N VAL A 169 -25.19 5.00 -9.96
CA VAL A 169 -24.35 5.41 -11.09
C VAL A 169 -24.18 6.95 -11.15
N PRO A 170 -25.24 7.78 -10.99
CA PRO A 170 -25.06 9.24 -10.99
C PRO A 170 -24.17 9.74 -9.85
N ARG A 171 -24.10 9.04 -8.70
CA ARG A 171 -23.20 9.41 -7.59
C ARG A 171 -21.75 9.15 -7.97
N LEU A 172 -21.46 8.03 -8.60
CA LEU A 172 -20.13 7.66 -9.07
C LEU A 172 -19.66 8.58 -10.21
N SER A 173 -20.49 8.80 -11.22
CA SER A 173 -20.15 9.62 -12.39
C SER A 173 -19.86 11.10 -12.08
N ARG A 174 -20.25 11.57 -10.87
CA ARG A 174 -19.91 12.94 -10.40
C ARG A 174 -18.50 13.04 -9.82
N LEU A 175 -17.80 11.94 -9.65
CA LEU A 175 -16.41 11.98 -9.16
C LEU A 175 -15.51 12.59 -10.25
N PRO A 176 -14.75 13.65 -9.92
CA PRO A 176 -13.85 14.29 -10.89
C PRO A 176 -12.86 13.33 -11.52
N SER A 177 -12.34 12.40 -10.70
CA SER A 177 -11.35 11.38 -11.08
C SER A 177 -11.82 10.47 -12.23
N ILE A 178 -13.12 10.14 -12.33
CA ILE A 178 -13.64 9.32 -13.45
C ILE A 178 -13.45 10.05 -14.76
N LYS A 179 -13.82 11.35 -14.80
CA LYS A 179 -13.65 12.19 -15.99
C LYS A 179 -12.19 12.39 -16.35
N ASP A 180 -11.35 12.64 -15.34
CA ASP A 180 -9.91 12.83 -15.55
C ASP A 180 -9.23 11.55 -16.04
N MET A 181 -9.63 10.39 -15.53
CA MET A 181 -9.11 9.09 -15.99
C MET A 181 -9.59 8.76 -17.41
N ALA A 182 -10.85 9.03 -17.75
CA ALA A 182 -11.38 8.84 -19.10
C ALA A 182 -10.60 9.72 -20.11
N ARG A 183 -10.39 10.99 -19.80
CA ARG A 183 -9.58 11.91 -20.63
C ARG A 183 -8.13 11.44 -20.77
N ALA A 184 -7.50 11.03 -19.67
CA ALA A 184 -6.11 10.54 -19.69
C ALA A 184 -5.95 9.24 -20.50
N ALA A 185 -7.02 8.44 -20.61
CA ALA A 185 -7.07 7.22 -21.41
C ALA A 185 -7.61 7.47 -22.85
N ASN A 186 -7.92 8.73 -23.23
CA ASN A 186 -8.55 9.09 -24.50
C ASN A 186 -9.88 8.34 -24.76
N ILE A 187 -10.67 8.15 -23.72
CA ILE A 187 -11.99 7.52 -23.79
C ILE A 187 -13.06 8.62 -23.87
N ASP A 188 -13.92 8.55 -24.88
CA ASP A 188 -15.05 9.46 -25.04
C ASP A 188 -16.08 9.30 -23.92
N ASP A 189 -16.73 10.39 -23.50
CA ASP A 189 -17.68 10.38 -22.37
C ASP A 189 -18.82 9.37 -22.57
N GLU A 190 -19.24 9.10 -23.82
CA GLU A 190 -20.29 8.11 -24.15
C GLU A 190 -19.78 6.67 -24.21
N ALA A 191 -18.44 6.49 -24.30
CA ALA A 191 -17.78 5.18 -24.39
C ALA A 191 -17.13 4.74 -23.08
N VAL A 192 -17.40 5.42 -21.96
CA VAL A 192 -16.80 5.08 -20.66
C VAL A 192 -17.20 3.69 -20.21
N PRO A 193 -16.27 2.73 -20.07
CA PRO A 193 -16.59 1.38 -19.69
C PRO A 193 -17.19 1.30 -18.27
N PHE A 194 -18.06 0.33 -18.05
CA PHE A 194 -18.63 0.08 -16.72
C PHE A 194 -17.53 -0.07 -15.63
N GLY A 195 -16.43 -0.75 -15.93
CA GLY A 195 -15.31 -0.92 -15.02
C GLY A 195 -14.69 0.42 -14.56
N LEU A 196 -14.65 1.43 -15.45
CA LEU A 196 -14.15 2.75 -15.09
C LEU A 196 -15.16 3.55 -14.25
N VAL A 197 -16.48 3.39 -14.49
CA VAL A 197 -17.51 3.99 -13.63
C VAL A 197 -17.54 3.28 -12.26
N GLY A 198 -17.36 1.96 -12.26
CA GLY A 198 -17.45 1.10 -11.08
C GLY A 198 -16.18 1.04 -10.22
N TYR A 199 -15.03 1.55 -10.70
CA TYR A 199 -13.77 1.37 -9.96
C TYR A 199 -13.79 1.95 -8.52
N PRO A 200 -14.54 3.01 -8.18
CA PRO A 200 -14.61 3.46 -6.79
C PRO A 200 -15.30 2.45 -5.87
N VAL A 201 -16.18 1.59 -6.42
CA VAL A 201 -16.80 0.49 -5.67
C VAL A 201 -15.82 -0.66 -5.47
N LEU A 202 -15.02 -0.97 -6.49
CA LEU A 202 -13.90 -1.92 -6.37
C LEU A 202 -12.91 -1.44 -5.30
N GLN A 203 -12.54 -0.16 -5.31
CA GLN A 203 -11.67 0.42 -4.28
C GLN A 203 -12.33 0.38 -2.89
N ALA A 204 -13.64 0.58 -2.80
CA ALA A 204 -14.35 0.43 -1.54
C ALA A 204 -14.30 -1.03 -1.04
N ALA A 205 -14.40 -2.02 -1.92
CA ALA A 205 -14.23 -3.43 -1.56
C ALA A 205 -12.80 -3.70 -1.06
N ASP A 206 -11.77 -3.18 -1.73
CA ASP A 206 -10.38 -3.31 -1.28
C ASP A 206 -10.16 -2.77 0.14
N ILE A 207 -10.77 -1.63 0.46
CA ILE A 207 -10.63 -0.97 1.77
C ILE A 207 -11.43 -1.69 2.85
N LEU A 208 -12.65 -2.10 2.53
CA LEU A 208 -13.57 -2.69 3.50
C LEU A 208 -13.32 -4.18 3.76
N LEU A 209 -12.76 -4.90 2.80
CA LEU A 209 -12.47 -6.33 2.94
C LEU A 209 -11.46 -6.61 4.07
N PRO A 210 -10.31 -5.92 4.17
CA PRO A 210 -9.43 -6.02 5.33
C PRO A 210 -9.94 -5.25 6.55
N ARG A 211 -11.11 -4.59 6.50
CA ARG A 211 -11.64 -3.71 7.54
C ARG A 211 -10.65 -2.60 7.91
N ALA A 212 -10.11 -1.91 6.91
CA ALA A 212 -9.16 -0.84 7.12
C ALA A 212 -9.79 0.34 7.90
N HIS A 213 -9.04 0.87 8.87
CA HIS A 213 -9.44 2.03 9.66
C HIS A 213 -8.94 3.33 9.04
N LEU A 214 -7.79 3.28 8.38
CA LEU A 214 -7.09 4.42 7.82
C LEU A 214 -6.65 4.12 6.38
N VAL A 215 -6.75 5.12 5.54
CA VAL A 215 -6.33 5.03 4.12
C VAL A 215 -5.41 6.23 3.83
N PRO A 216 -4.09 6.01 3.77
CA PRO A 216 -3.14 7.04 3.35
C PRO A 216 -3.32 7.32 1.86
N VAL A 217 -3.80 8.49 1.53
CA VAL A 217 -4.04 8.92 0.13
C VAL A 217 -3.67 10.38 -0.07
N GLY A 218 -3.35 10.73 -1.31
CA GLY A 218 -3.28 12.11 -1.74
C GLY A 218 -4.68 12.76 -1.78
N LYS A 219 -4.69 14.08 -1.83
CA LYS A 219 -5.91 14.91 -1.85
C LYS A 219 -6.87 14.56 -3.00
N ASP A 220 -6.33 14.10 -4.11
CA ASP A 220 -7.04 13.65 -5.31
C ASP A 220 -7.89 12.40 -5.09
N ASN A 221 -7.52 11.56 -4.13
CA ASN A 221 -8.23 10.32 -3.79
C ASN A 221 -9.13 10.41 -2.54
N GLU A 222 -9.23 11.57 -1.89
CA GLU A 222 -10.08 11.79 -0.73
C GLU A 222 -11.55 11.46 -1.02
N ALA A 223 -12.04 11.87 -2.20
CA ALA A 223 -13.41 11.62 -2.63
C ALA A 223 -13.76 10.13 -2.73
N HIS A 224 -12.78 9.27 -3.03
CA HIS A 224 -12.99 7.81 -3.10
C HIS A 224 -13.12 7.19 -1.70
N VAL A 225 -12.36 7.67 -0.75
CA VAL A 225 -12.49 7.22 0.65
C VAL A 225 -13.83 7.68 1.21
N GLU A 226 -14.34 8.87 0.83
CA GLU A 226 -15.66 9.30 1.25
C GLU A 226 -16.77 8.43 0.63
N ILE A 227 -16.69 8.02 -0.64
CA ILE A 227 -17.58 7.00 -1.23
C ILE A 227 -17.53 5.71 -0.41
N THR A 228 -16.35 5.25 -0.04
CA THR A 228 -16.18 4.04 0.79
C THR A 228 -16.89 4.19 2.14
N ARG A 229 -16.76 5.34 2.78
CA ARG A 229 -17.46 5.66 4.05
C ARG A 229 -18.98 5.69 3.88
N GLU A 230 -19.48 6.32 2.80
CA GLU A 230 -20.90 6.32 2.46
C GLU A 230 -21.44 4.90 2.31
N ILE A 231 -20.72 4.04 1.58
CA ILE A 231 -21.07 2.64 1.37
C ILE A 231 -21.05 1.86 2.70
N ALA A 232 -19.99 2.00 3.51
CA ALA A 232 -19.89 1.32 4.81
C ALA A 232 -21.03 1.68 5.75
N ARG A 233 -21.33 2.98 5.91
CA ARG A 233 -22.47 3.47 6.71
C ARG A 233 -23.80 2.95 6.19
N ARG A 234 -23.99 2.96 4.86
CA ARG A 234 -25.22 2.48 4.25
C ARG A 234 -25.40 0.98 4.46
N PHE A 235 -24.33 0.19 4.31
CA PHE A 235 -24.33 -1.24 4.59
C PHE A 235 -24.75 -1.52 6.03
N ASN A 236 -23.99 -0.97 7.00
CA ASN A 236 -24.22 -1.19 8.42
C ASN A 236 -25.65 -0.82 8.82
N ARG A 237 -26.16 0.33 8.35
CA ARG A 237 -27.54 0.77 8.62
C ARG A 237 -28.60 -0.12 7.97
N THR A 238 -28.38 -0.53 6.72
CA THR A 238 -29.38 -1.31 5.95
C THR A 238 -29.58 -2.69 6.54
N TYR A 239 -28.48 -3.31 6.98
CA TYR A 239 -28.52 -4.68 7.50
C TYR A 239 -28.48 -4.75 9.04
N GLY A 240 -28.45 -3.62 9.73
CA GLY A 240 -28.53 -3.56 11.19
C GLY A 240 -27.34 -4.19 11.91
N ALA A 241 -26.17 -4.20 11.28
CA ALA A 241 -24.95 -4.84 11.81
C ALA A 241 -23.70 -3.97 11.55
N GLU A 242 -22.83 -3.86 12.53
CA GLU A 242 -21.56 -3.13 12.44
C GLU A 242 -20.47 -4.01 11.84
N VAL A 243 -20.57 -4.30 10.53
CA VAL A 243 -19.60 -5.16 9.81
C VAL A 243 -18.35 -4.36 9.42
N PHE A 244 -18.53 -3.15 8.91
CA PHE A 244 -17.45 -2.33 8.39
C PHE A 244 -17.13 -1.14 9.30
N PRO A 245 -15.83 -0.90 9.62
CA PRO A 245 -15.44 0.39 10.16
C PRO A 245 -15.66 1.49 9.13
N GLU A 246 -15.84 2.73 9.56
CA GLU A 246 -15.80 3.89 8.67
C GLU A 246 -14.34 4.30 8.47
N PRO A 247 -13.73 4.07 7.30
CA PRO A 247 -12.34 4.38 7.07
C PRO A 247 -12.11 5.89 7.08
N GLN A 248 -11.00 6.31 7.67
CA GLN A 248 -10.60 7.71 7.71
C GLN A 248 -9.46 7.96 6.72
N VAL A 249 -9.52 9.09 6.05
CA VAL A 249 -8.40 9.56 5.23
C VAL A 249 -7.23 9.93 6.13
N MET A 250 -6.05 9.41 5.84
CA MET A 250 -4.81 9.90 6.39
C MET A 250 -4.15 10.80 5.34
N ILE A 251 -4.42 12.10 5.45
CA ILE A 251 -3.75 13.09 4.59
C ILE A 251 -2.37 13.33 5.20
N GLY A 252 -1.32 12.82 4.52
CA GLY A 252 0.04 13.29 4.75
C GLY A 252 0.31 14.52 3.87
N GLU A 253 1.24 15.35 4.26
CA GLU A 253 1.88 16.23 3.30
C GLU A 253 2.56 15.33 2.27
N VAL A 254 1.93 15.19 1.10
CA VAL A 254 2.48 14.43 -0.02
C VAL A 254 3.09 15.44 -0.99
N PRO A 255 4.38 15.74 -0.85
CA PRO A 255 5.04 16.63 -1.80
C PRO A 255 4.98 15.95 -3.18
N THR A 256 4.42 16.66 -4.14
CA THR A 256 4.43 16.21 -5.53
C THR A 256 5.78 16.60 -6.13
N LEU A 257 6.58 15.59 -6.48
CA LEU A 257 7.85 15.83 -7.16
C LEU A 257 7.57 16.13 -8.64
N VAL A 258 8.00 17.30 -9.11
CA VAL A 258 7.94 17.65 -10.54
C VAL A 258 8.89 16.75 -11.33
N GLY A 259 8.62 16.55 -12.61
CA GLY A 259 9.50 15.82 -13.51
C GLY A 259 10.85 16.52 -13.74
N THR A 260 11.80 15.80 -14.30
CA THR A 260 13.13 16.35 -14.63
C THR A 260 13.07 17.50 -15.62
N ASP A 261 11.99 17.61 -16.40
CA ASP A 261 11.68 18.70 -17.33
C ASP A 261 11.19 19.99 -16.64
N GLY A 262 10.76 19.89 -15.38
CA GLY A 262 10.24 21.04 -14.61
C GLY A 262 8.84 21.51 -15.02
N GLN A 263 8.14 20.81 -15.91
CA GLN A 263 6.86 21.25 -16.45
C GLN A 263 5.66 20.53 -15.83
N ALA A 264 5.77 19.22 -15.63
CA ALA A 264 4.69 18.38 -15.14
C ALA A 264 5.13 17.54 -13.95
N LYS A 265 4.16 16.89 -13.28
CA LYS A 265 4.44 15.86 -12.28
C LYS A 265 5.32 14.76 -12.91
N MET A 266 6.25 14.23 -12.14
CA MET A 266 7.08 13.10 -12.57
C MET A 266 6.22 11.94 -13.04
N SER A 267 6.47 11.47 -14.28
CA SER A 267 5.70 10.40 -14.92
C SER A 267 6.57 9.58 -15.87
N LYS A 268 6.36 8.27 -15.87
CA LYS A 268 7.04 7.34 -16.80
C LYS A 268 6.68 7.62 -18.27
N SER A 269 5.41 7.88 -18.53
CA SER A 269 4.91 8.13 -19.89
C SER A 269 5.46 9.40 -20.54
N LEU A 270 5.85 10.38 -19.71
CA LEU A 270 6.47 11.63 -20.19
C LEU A 270 7.99 11.54 -20.32
N GLY A 271 8.61 10.42 -19.92
CA GLY A 271 10.06 10.26 -19.98
C GLY A 271 10.84 11.18 -19.01
N ASN A 272 10.16 11.86 -18.07
CA ASN A 272 10.72 12.84 -17.15
C ASN A 272 10.97 12.27 -15.74
N ALA A 273 11.15 10.94 -15.62
CA ALA A 273 11.26 10.25 -14.35
C ALA A 273 12.66 9.66 -14.11
N ILE A 274 13.13 9.76 -12.85
CA ILE A 274 14.26 8.99 -12.33
C ILE A 274 13.70 7.80 -11.58
N MET A 275 14.01 6.57 -12.05
CA MET A 275 13.53 5.34 -11.44
C MET A 275 14.33 5.01 -10.18
N LEU A 276 13.73 4.32 -9.21
CA LEU A 276 14.44 3.83 -8.02
C LEU A 276 15.54 2.80 -8.39
N SER A 277 15.37 2.13 -9.53
CA SER A 277 16.29 1.13 -10.05
C SER A 277 17.30 1.67 -11.08
N ASP A 278 17.30 2.98 -11.38
CA ASP A 278 18.28 3.57 -12.29
C ASP A 278 19.69 3.42 -11.72
N ASP A 279 20.65 3.03 -12.57
CA ASP A 279 22.06 3.00 -12.19
C ASP A 279 22.65 4.41 -12.04
N ALA A 280 23.82 4.51 -11.42
CA ALA A 280 24.45 5.79 -11.13
C ALA A 280 24.68 6.65 -12.38
N LYS A 281 25.09 6.02 -13.48
CA LYS A 281 25.34 6.71 -14.76
C LYS A 281 24.04 7.24 -15.39
N THR A 282 22.97 6.46 -15.33
CA THR A 282 21.65 6.87 -15.80
C THR A 282 21.11 8.04 -14.99
N VAL A 283 21.26 8.02 -13.67
CA VAL A 283 20.92 9.15 -12.78
C VAL A 283 21.70 10.41 -13.16
N GLU A 284 23.03 10.31 -13.34
CA GLU A 284 23.85 11.44 -13.77
C GLU A 284 23.42 12.02 -15.12
N GLN A 285 23.09 11.16 -16.09
CA GLN A 285 22.59 11.60 -17.39
C GLN A 285 21.26 12.34 -17.28
N LYS A 286 20.30 11.77 -16.53
CA LYS A 286 18.99 12.37 -16.32
C LYS A 286 19.09 13.70 -15.58
N VAL A 287 19.90 13.78 -14.52
CA VAL A 287 20.12 15.03 -13.76
C VAL A 287 20.82 16.08 -14.61
N ARG A 288 21.81 15.70 -15.43
CA ARG A 288 22.45 16.62 -16.37
C ARG A 288 21.44 17.24 -17.36
N GLY A 289 20.50 16.42 -17.83
CA GLY A 289 19.43 16.82 -18.75
C GLY A 289 18.24 17.54 -18.08
N MET A 290 18.24 17.72 -16.74
CA MET A 290 17.16 18.43 -16.05
C MET A 290 17.02 19.86 -16.53
N TYR A 291 15.84 20.44 -16.26
CA TYR A 291 15.54 21.84 -16.49
C TYR A 291 16.73 22.76 -16.16
N THR A 292 16.97 23.71 -17.01
CA THR A 292 17.89 24.83 -16.81
C THR A 292 17.11 26.12 -17.10
N ASP A 293 17.25 27.15 -16.27
CA ASP A 293 16.58 28.42 -16.47
C ASP A 293 17.01 29.02 -17.84
N PRO A 294 16.07 29.19 -18.79
CA PRO A 294 16.38 29.66 -20.13
C PRO A 294 16.94 31.11 -20.14
N ASN A 295 16.67 31.87 -19.07
CA ASN A 295 17.22 33.23 -18.93
C ASN A 295 18.67 33.23 -18.45
N ARG A 296 19.17 32.07 -18.01
CA ARG A 296 20.50 31.92 -17.46
C ARG A 296 21.48 31.30 -18.47
N VAL A 297 21.80 32.09 -19.49
CA VAL A 297 22.71 31.66 -20.58
C VAL A 297 24.19 31.58 -20.14
N ARG A 298 24.57 32.16 -18.99
CA ARG A 298 25.92 32.14 -18.41
C ARG A 298 25.84 31.92 -16.89
N ALA A 299 26.90 31.37 -16.32
CA ALA A 299 26.98 31.05 -14.89
C ALA A 299 26.99 32.28 -13.97
N ASP A 300 27.42 33.41 -14.50
CA ASP A 300 27.51 34.70 -13.79
C ASP A 300 26.20 35.50 -13.79
N ILE A 301 25.15 34.97 -14.45
CA ILE A 301 23.81 35.55 -14.40
C ILE A 301 23.06 34.98 -13.17
N PRO A 302 22.49 35.86 -12.30
CA PRO A 302 21.63 35.44 -11.21
C PRO A 302 20.48 34.54 -11.69
N GLY A 303 20.25 33.43 -10.98
CA GLY A 303 19.18 32.49 -11.32
C GLY A 303 18.01 32.56 -10.35
N ARG A 304 16.95 31.81 -10.64
CA ARG A 304 15.77 31.67 -9.77
C ARG A 304 15.75 30.30 -9.10
N VAL A 305 15.68 30.29 -7.78
CA VAL A 305 15.58 29.05 -6.97
C VAL A 305 14.15 28.59 -6.84
N GLU A 306 13.20 29.50 -6.62
CA GLU A 306 11.81 29.18 -6.43
C GLU A 306 11.21 28.52 -7.68
N GLY A 307 10.60 27.34 -7.50
CA GLY A 307 10.03 26.55 -8.58
C GLY A 307 11.05 25.86 -9.49
N ASN A 308 12.36 26.01 -9.22
CA ASN A 308 13.38 25.31 -9.98
C ASN A 308 13.47 23.84 -9.54
N PRO A 309 13.19 22.87 -10.44
CA PRO A 309 13.17 21.46 -10.11
C PRO A 309 14.51 20.96 -9.53
N VAL A 310 15.64 21.48 -9.95
CA VAL A 310 16.96 21.06 -9.45
C VAL A 310 17.07 21.33 -7.95
N PHE A 311 16.59 22.47 -7.45
CA PHE A 311 16.58 22.79 -6.02
C PHE A 311 15.47 22.04 -5.26
N ILE A 312 14.31 21.78 -5.87
CA ILE A 312 13.28 20.94 -5.27
C ILE A 312 13.84 19.53 -4.99
N TYR A 313 14.65 18.99 -5.91
CA TYR A 313 15.30 17.69 -5.71
C TYR A 313 16.43 17.74 -4.70
N HIS A 314 17.21 18.84 -4.63
CA HIS A 314 18.17 19.04 -3.55
C HIS A 314 17.50 19.02 -2.19
N ASP A 315 16.41 19.74 -2.02
CA ASP A 315 15.64 19.77 -0.76
C ASP A 315 15.07 18.39 -0.39
N ALA A 316 14.75 17.55 -1.38
CA ALA A 316 14.18 16.22 -1.15
C ALA A 316 15.24 15.14 -0.86
N PHE A 317 16.43 15.22 -1.46
CA PHE A 317 17.40 14.11 -1.50
C PHE A 317 18.81 14.47 -1.00
N ASN A 318 19.17 15.75 -0.85
CA ASN A 318 20.46 16.11 -0.33
C ASN A 318 20.40 16.34 1.18
N PRO A 319 21.00 15.45 2.01
CA PRO A 319 20.95 15.59 3.46
C PRO A 319 21.84 16.73 4.00
N ASP A 320 22.78 17.25 3.20
CA ASP A 320 23.63 18.38 3.57
C ASP A 320 22.89 19.71 3.34
N VAL A 321 22.10 20.10 4.34
CA VAL A 321 21.32 21.35 4.33
C VAL A 321 22.21 22.58 4.15
N ALA A 322 23.45 22.57 4.69
CA ALA A 322 24.40 23.67 4.56
C ALA A 322 24.89 23.83 3.12
N GLU A 323 25.21 22.69 2.45
CA GLU A 323 25.55 22.69 1.02
C GLU A 323 24.39 23.20 0.16
N VAL A 324 23.15 22.77 0.45
CA VAL A 324 21.96 23.20 -0.31
C VAL A 324 21.74 24.71 -0.14
N THR A 325 21.89 25.22 1.07
CA THR A 325 21.76 26.66 1.37
C THR A 325 22.80 27.48 0.63
N ASP A 326 24.10 27.11 0.71
CA ASP A 326 25.17 27.74 -0.04
C ASP A 326 24.91 27.77 -1.55
N LEU A 327 24.47 26.62 -2.09
CA LEU A 327 24.15 26.54 -3.52
C LEU A 327 23.01 27.47 -3.92
N LYS A 328 21.95 27.59 -3.11
CA LYS A 328 20.83 28.50 -3.37
C LYS A 328 21.26 29.95 -3.34
N GLU A 329 22.03 30.36 -2.31
CA GLU A 329 22.57 31.72 -2.18
C GLU A 329 23.46 32.09 -3.37
N ARG A 330 24.42 31.23 -3.70
CA ARG A 330 25.33 31.43 -4.83
C ARG A 330 24.63 31.43 -6.17
N TYR A 331 23.54 30.65 -6.31
CA TYR A 331 22.75 30.62 -7.53
C TYR A 331 21.98 31.93 -7.74
N LEU A 332 21.40 32.49 -6.67
CA LEU A 332 20.74 33.80 -6.68
C LEU A 332 21.73 34.95 -6.95
N LEU A 333 23.00 34.81 -6.56
CA LEU A 333 24.06 35.81 -6.80
C LEU A 333 24.77 35.64 -8.16
N GLY A 334 24.51 34.56 -8.90
CA GLY A 334 25.20 34.26 -10.13
C GLY A 334 26.68 33.86 -9.89
N THR A 335 27.01 33.21 -8.77
CA THR A 335 28.37 32.76 -8.42
C THR A 335 28.57 31.25 -8.47
N VAL A 336 27.56 30.50 -8.89
CA VAL A 336 27.63 29.04 -9.13
C VAL A 336 26.96 28.69 -10.46
N GLY A 337 27.54 27.78 -11.22
CA GLY A 337 26.97 27.30 -12.50
C GLY A 337 26.03 26.11 -12.33
N ASP A 338 25.09 25.95 -13.28
CA ASP A 338 24.14 24.82 -13.32
C ASP A 338 24.83 23.45 -13.31
N VAL A 339 25.98 23.36 -13.97
CA VAL A 339 26.78 22.11 -14.01
C VAL A 339 27.23 21.69 -12.63
N GLU A 340 27.70 22.62 -11.78
CA GLU A 340 28.11 22.32 -10.41
C GLU A 340 26.89 21.90 -9.57
N VAL A 341 25.80 22.66 -9.62
CA VAL A 341 24.57 22.38 -8.88
C VAL A 341 24.02 21.00 -9.26
N LYS A 342 23.90 20.69 -10.56
CA LYS A 342 23.42 19.40 -11.04
C LYS A 342 24.36 18.24 -10.70
N ARG A 343 25.66 18.43 -10.74
CA ARG A 343 26.64 17.41 -10.33
C ARG A 343 26.50 17.05 -8.86
N LYS A 344 26.33 18.04 -7.98
CA LYS A 344 26.10 17.81 -6.55
C LYS A 344 24.75 17.11 -6.31
N LEU A 345 23.70 17.48 -7.06
CA LEU A 345 22.42 16.80 -7.01
C LEU A 345 22.54 15.34 -7.43
N ALA A 346 23.21 15.05 -8.55
CA ALA A 346 23.40 13.69 -9.02
C ALA A 346 24.11 12.81 -7.98
N ARG A 347 25.13 13.35 -7.29
CA ARG A 347 25.77 12.68 -6.17
C ARG A 347 24.77 12.39 -5.06
N ALA A 348 24.02 13.38 -4.58
CA ALA A 348 23.06 13.22 -3.49
C ALA A 348 21.96 12.17 -3.81
N ILE A 349 21.44 12.18 -5.04
CA ILE A 349 20.48 11.17 -5.49
C ILE A 349 21.13 9.78 -5.56
N ASN A 350 22.35 9.67 -6.03
CA ASN A 350 23.08 8.40 -6.09
C ASN A 350 23.37 7.84 -4.70
N ASP A 351 23.80 8.70 -3.76
CA ASP A 351 24.04 8.32 -2.36
C ASP A 351 22.74 7.84 -1.69
N PHE A 352 21.62 8.48 -1.99
CA PHE A 352 20.29 8.04 -1.55
C PHE A 352 19.87 6.69 -2.18
N LEU A 353 20.09 6.50 -3.48
CA LEU A 353 19.65 5.30 -4.20
C LEU A 353 20.57 4.09 -3.98
N GLU A 354 21.83 4.28 -3.58
CA GLU A 354 22.77 3.16 -3.43
C GLU A 354 22.25 2.06 -2.49
N PRO A 355 21.81 2.35 -1.25
CA PRO A 355 21.27 1.32 -0.38
C PRO A 355 19.96 0.72 -0.89
N VAL A 356 19.19 1.45 -1.73
CA VAL A 356 17.98 0.93 -2.37
C VAL A 356 18.37 -0.08 -3.47
N ARG A 357 19.37 0.25 -4.30
CA ARG A 357 19.90 -0.63 -5.34
C ARG A 357 20.51 -1.91 -4.76
N GLU A 358 21.27 -1.80 -3.67
CA GLU A 358 21.87 -2.95 -2.98
C GLU A 358 20.78 -3.89 -2.44
N ARG A 359 19.77 -3.37 -1.74
CA ARG A 359 18.64 -4.20 -1.27
C ARG A 359 17.88 -4.82 -2.44
N ARG A 360 17.60 -4.03 -3.49
CA ARG A 360 16.93 -4.53 -4.70
C ARG A 360 17.69 -5.69 -5.34
N ALA A 361 18.99 -5.55 -5.49
CA ALA A 361 19.86 -6.60 -6.04
C ALA A 361 19.89 -7.84 -5.13
N SER A 362 19.94 -7.65 -3.82
CA SER A 362 19.90 -8.74 -2.85
C SER A 362 18.61 -9.55 -2.94
N TYR A 363 17.46 -8.91 -3.03
CA TYR A 363 16.17 -9.60 -3.22
C TYR A 363 16.09 -10.27 -4.59
N ALA A 364 16.48 -9.59 -5.65
CA ALA A 364 16.45 -10.12 -7.02
C ALA A 364 17.40 -11.29 -7.24
N SER A 365 18.46 -11.42 -6.45
CA SER A 365 19.40 -12.55 -6.53
C SER A 365 18.88 -13.83 -5.88
N GLN A 366 17.72 -13.80 -5.22
CA GLN A 366 17.09 -14.92 -4.53
C GLN A 366 15.88 -15.40 -5.33
N PRO A 367 16.03 -16.43 -6.19
CA PRO A 367 14.94 -16.89 -7.05
C PRO A 367 13.72 -17.33 -6.24
N GLY A 368 12.53 -16.86 -6.62
CA GLY A 368 11.26 -17.21 -5.99
C GLY A 368 10.94 -16.46 -4.70
N LEU A 369 11.86 -15.70 -4.10
CA LEU A 369 11.63 -15.02 -2.82
C LEU A 369 10.55 -13.94 -2.92
N VAL A 370 10.55 -13.15 -4.00
CA VAL A 370 9.54 -12.09 -4.22
C VAL A 370 8.15 -12.69 -4.36
N GLU A 371 8.06 -13.79 -5.11
CA GLU A 371 6.83 -14.53 -5.32
C GLU A 371 6.35 -15.17 -4.00
N GLU A 372 7.26 -15.75 -3.22
CA GLU A 372 6.93 -16.34 -1.93
C GLU A 372 6.36 -15.30 -0.94
N ILE A 373 6.98 -14.12 -0.86
CA ILE A 373 6.49 -12.99 -0.06
C ILE A 373 5.08 -12.59 -0.49
N LEU A 374 4.85 -12.45 -1.79
CA LEU A 374 3.55 -12.07 -2.34
C LEU A 374 2.49 -13.16 -2.08
N VAL A 375 2.84 -14.43 -2.25
CA VAL A 375 1.95 -15.56 -1.98
C VAL A 375 1.57 -15.63 -0.50
N GLU A 376 2.52 -15.48 0.41
CA GLU A 376 2.22 -15.54 1.85
C GLU A 376 1.37 -14.33 2.29
N GLY A 377 1.70 -13.12 1.84
CA GLY A 377 0.87 -11.93 2.10
C GLY A 377 -0.55 -12.09 1.55
N THR A 378 -0.69 -12.65 0.35
CA THR A 378 -1.99 -12.94 -0.26
C THR A 378 -2.79 -13.97 0.56
N ARG A 379 -2.17 -15.05 1.01
CA ARG A 379 -2.82 -16.03 1.89
C ARG A 379 -3.28 -15.40 3.22
N ARG A 380 -2.49 -14.51 3.80
CA ARG A 380 -2.90 -13.77 5.01
C ARG A 380 -4.14 -12.93 4.72
N MET A 381 -4.15 -12.20 3.61
CA MET A 381 -5.30 -11.38 3.22
C MET A 381 -6.54 -12.23 2.88
N GLN A 382 -6.40 -13.39 2.23
CA GLN A 382 -7.50 -14.33 1.95
C GLN A 382 -8.22 -14.74 3.24
N ARG A 383 -7.47 -15.09 4.30
CA ARG A 383 -8.07 -15.43 5.61
C ARG A 383 -8.87 -14.27 6.21
N GLU A 384 -8.39 -13.03 6.07
CA GLU A 384 -9.15 -11.85 6.52
C GLU A 384 -10.39 -11.61 5.65
N ALA A 385 -10.27 -11.77 4.34
CA ALA A 385 -11.36 -11.64 3.37
C ALA A 385 -12.49 -12.65 3.68
N GLU A 386 -12.16 -13.90 3.91
CA GLU A 386 -13.11 -14.94 4.29
C GLU A 386 -13.88 -14.59 5.59
N ARG A 387 -13.17 -14.09 6.60
CA ARG A 387 -13.80 -13.63 7.87
C ARG A 387 -14.75 -12.47 7.65
N THR A 388 -14.35 -11.50 6.83
CA THR A 388 -15.19 -10.34 6.51
C THR A 388 -16.41 -10.75 5.71
N MET A 389 -16.25 -11.58 4.68
CA MET A 389 -17.37 -12.06 3.89
C MET A 389 -18.33 -12.93 4.69
N ALA A 390 -17.86 -13.73 5.63
CA ALA A 390 -18.73 -14.47 6.55
C ALA A 390 -19.65 -13.52 7.33
N ALA A 391 -19.11 -12.42 7.87
CA ALA A 391 -19.90 -11.41 8.57
C ALA A 391 -20.85 -10.64 7.64
N VAL A 392 -20.43 -10.36 6.40
CA VAL A 392 -21.28 -9.74 5.37
C VAL A 392 -22.48 -10.62 5.06
N TYR A 393 -22.27 -11.91 4.80
CA TYR A 393 -23.35 -12.83 4.48
C TYR A 393 -24.30 -13.07 5.65
N ASP A 394 -23.77 -13.12 6.87
CA ASP A 394 -24.58 -13.25 8.08
C ASP A 394 -25.48 -12.03 8.25
N ALA A 395 -24.93 -10.83 8.15
CA ALA A 395 -25.67 -9.58 8.23
C ALA A 395 -26.76 -9.45 7.16
N MET A 396 -26.48 -9.89 5.92
CA MET A 396 -27.42 -9.82 4.81
C MET A 396 -28.46 -10.96 4.82
N GLY A 397 -28.28 -11.99 5.64
CA GLY A 397 -29.11 -13.21 5.61
C GLY A 397 -28.96 -14.00 4.31
N LEU A 398 -27.88 -13.76 3.54
CA LEU A 398 -27.63 -14.46 2.28
C LEU A 398 -27.06 -15.85 2.54
N SER A 399 -27.80 -16.87 2.08
CA SER A 399 -27.45 -18.30 2.06
C SER A 399 -26.71 -18.76 3.31
N GLY A 400 -27.47 -19.40 4.16
CA GLY A 400 -27.01 -19.86 5.45
C GLY A 400 -25.62 -20.49 5.37
N PRO A 401 -24.80 -20.25 6.40
CA PRO A 401 -23.47 -20.82 6.53
C PRO A 401 -23.39 -22.32 6.24
N ARG A 402 -24.51 -23.03 6.43
CA ARG A 402 -24.65 -24.47 6.19
C ARG A 402 -24.45 -24.87 4.73
N LEU A 403 -25.06 -24.16 3.75
CA LEU A 403 -24.91 -24.54 2.35
C LEU A 403 -23.50 -24.23 1.83
N ARG A 404 -22.93 -23.10 2.23
CA ARG A 404 -21.56 -22.71 1.83
C ARG A 404 -20.50 -23.61 2.46
N SER A 405 -20.63 -23.99 3.74
CA SER A 405 -19.71 -24.93 4.37
C SER A 405 -19.76 -26.32 3.72
N VAL A 406 -20.94 -26.75 3.34
CA VAL A 406 -21.11 -28.01 2.60
C VAL A 406 -20.51 -27.94 1.21
N LEU A 407 -20.68 -26.82 0.48
CA LEU A 407 -20.15 -26.64 -0.86
C LEU A 407 -18.62 -26.41 -0.86
N ARG A 408 -18.06 -25.73 0.14
CA ARG A 408 -16.59 -25.52 0.28
C ARG A 408 -15.89 -26.72 0.90
N GLY A 409 -16.55 -27.49 1.78
CA GLY A 409 -16.02 -28.71 2.40
C GLY A 409 -16.32 -30.02 1.67
N GLY A 410 -16.98 -29.95 0.52
CA GLY A 410 -17.68 -31.10 -0.07
C GLY A 410 -16.99 -31.78 -1.23
N SER A 411 -15.65 -31.76 -1.39
CA SER A 411 -15.04 -32.73 -2.31
C SER A 411 -15.02 -34.17 -1.75
N GLU A 412 -15.34 -34.38 -0.47
CA GLU A 412 -15.30 -35.72 0.14
C GLU A 412 -16.68 -36.36 0.44
N ARG A 413 -17.82 -35.66 0.24
CA ARG A 413 -19.14 -36.21 0.63
C ARG A 413 -20.23 -36.24 -0.46
N PHE A 414 -19.94 -36.01 -1.70
CA PHE A 414 -20.86 -36.34 -2.80
C PHE A 414 -20.51 -37.67 -3.47
N GLN A 415 -20.33 -38.72 -2.70
CA GLN A 415 -20.64 -40.05 -3.19
C GLN A 415 -22.15 -40.26 -3.05
N LEU A 416 -22.86 -39.89 -4.10
CA LEU A 416 -24.25 -40.38 -4.30
C LEU A 416 -24.18 -41.90 -4.21
N THR A 417 -24.71 -42.44 -3.14
CA THR A 417 -25.07 -43.83 -3.09
C THR A 417 -26.18 -44.06 -4.11
N ASN A 418 -25.79 -44.37 -5.35
CA ASN A 418 -26.65 -45.15 -6.23
C ASN A 418 -26.78 -46.52 -5.59
N LYS A 419 -27.87 -46.74 -4.86
CA LYS A 419 -28.41 -48.04 -4.66
C LYS A 419 -29.81 -48.10 -5.32
N ALA A 420 -29.84 -48.99 -6.28
CA ALA A 420 -30.99 -49.43 -7.07
C ALA A 420 -32.23 -49.77 -6.25
#